data_352c3ba7c8f6fccbdb873005adfaf525
#
_entry.id   352c3ba7c8f6fccbdb873005adfaf525
#
_cell.length_a   1.000
_cell.length_b   1.000
_cell.length_c   1.000
_cell.angle_alpha   90.00
_cell.angle_beta   90.00
_cell.angle_gamma   90.00
#
_symmetry.space_group_name_H-M   'P 1'
#
loop_
_entity.id
_entity.type
_entity.pdbx_description
1 polymer ?
#
loop_
_entity_poly.entity_id
_entity_poly.type
_entity_poly.pdbx_seq_one_letter_code
_entity_poly.pdbx_strand_id
1 'polypeptide(L)'
;MKKEEKATAIAELTEKFGRARLAILTECAGMPVSQMTELRRQLRGAKAEYCVVKNTLAVRASVGTTLADAKEHFKGPTGLVIGYDDPVLPAKILRDFIQAEKRSEKMKVTVGVLEGRLVQAADLTAIAQLPKKEVLIAMLLSAMQGPIRCVVYALSGVLSK
;
A
#
# COMPACT_ATOMS: atom_id res chain seq x y z
N MET A 1 27.55 5.54 11.29
CA MET A 1 27.07 4.14 11.38
C MET A 1 28.25 3.20 11.14
N LYS A 2 28.53 2.36 12.10
CA LYS A 2 29.57 1.30 12.00
C LYS A 2 29.15 0.26 10.97
N LYS A 3 30.09 -0.56 10.47
CA LYS A 3 29.79 -1.62 9.47
C LYS A 3 28.76 -2.63 9.99
N GLU A 4 28.82 -2.95 11.25
CA GLU A 4 27.92 -3.88 11.95
C GLU A 4 26.47 -3.34 12.00
N GLU A 5 26.29 -2.07 12.36
CA GLU A 5 24.98 -1.41 12.39
C GLU A 5 24.30 -1.35 11.01
N LYS A 6 25.09 -1.29 9.94
CA LYS A 6 24.55 -1.33 8.57
C LYS A 6 24.13 -2.73 8.18
N ALA A 7 24.86 -3.75 8.63
CA ALA A 7 24.51 -5.14 8.33
C ALA A 7 23.22 -5.56 9.06
N THR A 8 23.07 -5.18 10.34
CA THR A 8 21.84 -5.43 11.10
C THR A 8 20.65 -4.71 10.49
N ALA A 9 20.79 -3.42 10.13
CA ALA A 9 19.74 -2.66 9.48
C ALA A 9 19.32 -3.25 8.11
N ILE A 10 20.27 -3.76 7.32
CA ILE A 10 19.95 -4.43 6.06
C ILE A 10 19.21 -5.75 6.32
N ALA A 11 19.61 -6.54 7.30
CA ALA A 11 18.94 -7.79 7.63
C ALA A 11 17.49 -7.56 8.10
N GLU A 12 17.25 -6.60 8.99
CA GLU A 12 15.90 -6.21 9.43
C GLU A 12 15.02 -5.73 8.27
N LEU A 13 15.58 -4.91 7.37
CA LEU A 13 14.87 -4.43 6.19
C LEU A 13 14.55 -5.57 5.23
N THR A 14 15.47 -6.49 5.01
CA THR A 14 15.25 -7.66 4.15
C THR A 14 14.14 -8.55 4.70
N GLU A 15 14.11 -8.77 6.01
CA GLU A 15 13.03 -9.52 6.66
C GLU A 15 11.67 -8.82 6.50
N LYS A 16 11.63 -7.51 6.73
CA LYS A 16 10.41 -6.69 6.54
C LYS A 16 9.93 -6.73 5.09
N PHE A 17 10.84 -6.64 4.13
CA PHE A 17 10.52 -6.70 2.70
C PHE A 17 10.03 -8.08 2.26
N GLY A 18 10.55 -9.15 2.86
CA GLY A 18 10.09 -10.51 2.60
C GLY A 18 8.67 -10.78 3.10
N ARG A 19 8.25 -10.11 4.19
CA ARG A 19 6.90 -10.21 4.75
C ARG A 19 5.91 -9.22 4.15
N ALA A 20 6.40 -8.21 3.44
CA ALA A 20 5.59 -7.14 2.88
C ALA A 20 4.73 -7.63 1.71
N ARG A 21 3.43 -7.44 1.77
CA ARG A 21 2.53 -7.59 0.62
C ARG A 21 2.42 -6.31 -0.19
N LEU A 22 2.50 -5.17 0.48
CA LEU A 22 2.50 -3.85 -0.14
C LEU A 22 3.69 -3.05 0.38
N ALA A 23 4.44 -2.44 -0.52
CA ALA A 23 5.44 -1.44 -0.20
C ALA A 23 5.22 -0.21 -1.07
N ILE A 24 5.02 0.96 -0.46
CA ILE A 24 4.83 2.22 -1.19
C ILE A 24 6.01 3.13 -0.90
N LEU A 25 6.68 3.56 -1.97
CA LEU A 25 7.73 4.57 -1.90
C LEU A 25 7.10 5.95 -1.97
N THR A 26 7.45 6.77 -1.00
CA THR A 26 6.98 8.16 -0.89
C THR A 26 8.17 9.09 -0.76
N GLU A 27 8.14 10.21 -1.44
CA GLU A 27 9.08 11.31 -1.21
C GLU A 27 8.50 12.22 -0.14
N CYS A 28 9.25 12.42 0.95
CA CYS A 28 8.85 13.28 2.05
C CYS A 28 9.86 14.40 2.23
N ALA A 29 9.54 15.58 1.73
CA ALA A 29 10.36 16.76 1.88
C ALA A 29 9.68 17.79 2.80
N GLY A 30 10.30 18.13 3.94
CA GLY A 30 9.87 19.22 4.79
C GLY A 30 8.56 18.98 5.58
N MET A 31 8.23 17.75 5.92
CA MET A 31 7.05 17.42 6.71
C MET A 31 7.34 17.64 8.22
N PRO A 32 6.48 18.34 8.98
CA PRO A 32 6.66 18.51 10.41
C PRO A 32 6.48 17.19 11.17
N VAL A 33 7.18 17.10 12.32
CA VAL A 33 7.20 15.87 13.15
C VAL A 33 5.80 15.47 13.63
N SER A 34 4.95 16.46 13.92
CA SER A 34 3.55 16.20 14.35
C SER A 34 2.75 15.40 13.30
N GLN A 35 2.83 15.82 12.03
CA GLN A 35 2.16 15.15 10.92
C GLN A 35 2.71 13.75 10.66
N MET A 36 4.03 13.59 10.78
CA MET A 36 4.68 12.30 10.64
C MET A 36 4.25 11.32 11.75
N THR A 37 4.09 11.81 12.95
CA THR A 37 3.64 11.00 14.10
C THR A 37 2.18 10.58 13.92
N GLU A 38 1.35 11.46 13.40
CA GLU A 38 -0.05 11.16 13.09
C GLU A 38 -0.18 10.10 11.99
N LEU A 39 0.59 10.24 10.90
CA LEU A 39 0.65 9.24 9.83
C LEU A 39 1.05 7.86 10.36
N ARG A 40 2.11 7.80 11.17
CA ARG A 40 2.55 6.55 11.79
C ARG A 40 1.47 5.93 12.68
N ARG A 41 0.73 6.76 13.44
CA ARG A 41 -0.37 6.29 14.30
C ARG A 41 -1.48 5.67 13.47
N GLN A 42 -1.89 6.32 12.38
CA GLN A 42 -2.95 5.81 11.49
C GLN A 42 -2.52 4.52 10.78
N LEU A 43 -1.28 4.46 10.28
CA LEU A 43 -0.75 3.27 9.61
C LEU A 43 -0.60 2.07 10.56
N ARG A 44 -0.20 2.29 11.82
CA ARG A 44 -0.17 1.21 12.84
C ARG A 44 -1.56 0.59 13.07
N GLY A 45 -2.62 1.39 13.04
CA GLY A 45 -4.00 0.90 13.11
C GLY A 45 -4.39 -0.02 11.95
N ALA A 46 -3.72 0.12 10.80
CA ALA A 46 -3.90 -0.72 9.61
C ALA A 46 -2.85 -1.83 9.49
N LYS A 47 -2.11 -2.15 10.55
CA LYS A 47 -0.99 -3.11 10.56
C LYS A 47 0.06 -2.80 9.49
N ALA A 48 0.32 -1.51 9.27
CA ALA A 48 1.35 -1.02 8.36
C ALA A 48 2.38 -0.19 9.11
N GLU A 49 3.60 -0.18 8.64
CA GLU A 49 4.69 0.59 9.19
C GLU A 49 5.15 1.68 8.23
N TYR A 50 5.51 2.83 8.78
CA TYR A 50 6.18 3.89 8.05
C TYR A 50 7.63 4.01 8.50
N CYS A 51 8.56 3.70 7.61
CA CYS A 51 9.99 3.77 7.84
C CYS A 51 10.66 4.75 6.89
N VAL A 52 11.53 5.62 7.42
CA VAL A 52 12.44 6.43 6.60
C VAL A 52 13.77 5.70 6.53
N VAL A 53 14.19 5.37 5.34
CA VAL A 53 15.36 4.51 5.11
C VAL A 53 16.37 5.24 4.24
N LYS A 54 17.65 5.03 4.51
CA LYS A 54 18.71 5.51 3.62
C LYS A 54 18.68 4.70 2.32
N ASN A 55 18.59 5.39 1.17
CA ASN A 55 18.45 4.77 -0.15
C ASN A 55 19.48 3.67 -0.44
N THR A 56 20.73 3.90 -0.08
CA THR A 56 21.81 2.91 -0.28
C THR A 56 21.60 1.61 0.50
N LEU A 57 20.94 1.67 1.66
CA LEU A 57 20.60 0.48 2.46
C LEU A 57 19.33 -0.19 1.90
N ALA A 58 18.34 0.59 1.50
CA ALA A 58 17.12 0.09 0.88
C ALA A 58 17.41 -0.66 -0.43
N VAL A 59 18.26 -0.11 -1.30
CA VAL A 59 18.70 -0.77 -2.53
C VAL A 59 19.43 -2.10 -2.25
N ARG A 60 20.27 -2.16 -1.22
CA ARG A 60 20.93 -3.42 -0.84
C ARG A 60 19.97 -4.44 -0.26
N ALA A 61 19.02 -4.00 0.55
CA ALA A 61 17.99 -4.85 1.15
C ALA A 61 16.95 -5.34 0.12
N SER A 62 16.74 -4.59 -0.97
CA SER A 62 15.79 -4.99 -2.02
C SER A 62 16.32 -6.10 -2.93
N VAL A 63 17.63 -6.37 -2.90
CA VAL A 63 18.25 -7.46 -3.69
C VAL A 63 17.74 -8.80 -3.16
N GLY A 64 17.07 -9.58 -4.02
CA GLY A 64 16.52 -10.88 -3.64
C GLY A 64 15.14 -10.83 -2.96
N THR A 65 14.50 -9.66 -2.89
CA THR A 65 13.14 -9.49 -2.35
C THR A 65 12.16 -9.03 -3.44
N THR A 66 10.88 -9.01 -3.11
CA THR A 66 9.80 -8.55 -4.00
C THR A 66 9.95 -7.09 -4.46
N LEU A 67 10.84 -6.32 -3.82
CA LEU A 67 11.12 -4.91 -4.13
C LEU A 67 12.30 -4.71 -5.11
N ALA A 68 12.79 -5.80 -5.73
CA ALA A 68 13.93 -5.73 -6.64
C ALA A 68 13.70 -4.77 -7.82
N ASP A 69 12.47 -4.70 -8.34
CA ASP A 69 12.11 -3.88 -9.50
C ASP A 69 12.02 -2.38 -9.14
N ALA A 70 11.83 -2.05 -7.87
CA ALA A 70 11.74 -0.67 -7.40
C ALA A 70 13.10 0.02 -7.16
N LYS A 71 14.23 -0.64 -7.43
CA LYS A 71 15.59 -0.10 -7.17
C LYS A 71 15.86 1.25 -7.81
N GLU A 72 15.36 1.46 -9.02
CA GLU A 72 15.58 2.69 -9.78
C GLU A 72 14.86 3.90 -9.19
N HIS A 73 13.83 3.66 -8.39
CA HIS A 73 12.96 4.69 -7.80
C HIS A 73 13.41 5.16 -6.41
N PHE A 74 14.47 4.57 -5.82
CA PHE A 74 15.05 5.03 -4.55
C PHE A 74 15.91 6.28 -4.75
N LYS A 75 15.28 7.41 -5.11
CA LYS A 75 15.93 8.71 -5.30
C LYS A 75 15.37 9.72 -4.29
N GLY A 76 16.23 10.60 -3.75
CA GLY A 76 15.80 11.67 -2.84
C GLY A 76 15.46 11.20 -1.42
N PRO A 77 14.74 12.03 -0.63
CA PRO A 77 14.33 11.71 0.74
C PRO A 77 13.17 10.70 0.74
N THR A 78 13.49 9.40 0.75
CA THR A 78 12.54 8.31 0.57
C THR A 78 11.98 7.82 1.91
N GLY A 79 10.67 7.91 2.05
CA GLY A 79 9.89 7.19 3.04
C GLY A 79 9.27 5.92 2.45
N LEU A 80 9.21 4.87 3.24
CA LEU A 80 8.66 3.59 2.84
C LEU A 80 7.46 3.24 3.74
N VAL A 81 6.31 3.00 3.12
CA VAL A 81 5.14 2.42 3.78
C VAL A 81 5.11 0.93 3.50
N ILE A 82 5.12 0.11 4.54
CA ILE A 82 5.11 -1.35 4.43
C ILE A 82 3.79 -1.85 4.99
N GLY A 83 2.99 -2.53 4.17
CA GLY A 83 1.75 -3.21 4.57
C GLY A 83 1.93 -4.72 4.59
N TYR A 84 1.51 -5.36 5.69
CA TYR A 84 1.70 -6.80 5.89
C TYR A 84 0.45 -7.62 5.57
N ASP A 85 -0.72 -7.12 5.91
CA ASP A 85 -1.99 -7.86 5.81
C ASP A 85 -2.79 -7.43 4.56
N ASP A 86 -3.41 -6.26 4.65
CA ASP A 86 -4.28 -5.69 3.62
C ASP A 86 -3.53 -4.61 2.83
N PRO A 87 -3.40 -4.74 1.51
CA PRO A 87 -2.74 -3.69 0.71
C PRO A 87 -3.61 -2.44 0.54
N VAL A 88 -4.94 -2.56 0.63
CA VAL A 88 -5.89 -1.47 0.37
C VAL A 88 -5.91 -0.44 1.50
N LEU A 89 -5.89 -0.89 2.75
CA LEU A 89 -5.98 0.01 3.91
C LEU A 89 -4.82 1.01 3.98
N PRO A 90 -3.54 0.61 3.89
CA PRO A 90 -2.43 1.55 3.91
C PRO A 90 -2.45 2.53 2.73
N ALA A 91 -2.83 2.06 1.53
CA ALA A 91 -2.94 2.91 0.35
C ALA A 91 -4.03 3.98 0.53
N LYS A 92 -5.18 3.60 1.12
CA LYS A 92 -6.28 4.51 1.41
C LYS A 92 -5.88 5.57 2.45
N ILE A 93 -5.29 5.15 3.57
CA ILE A 93 -4.82 6.05 4.62
C ILE A 93 -3.79 7.06 4.05
N LEU A 94 -2.87 6.58 3.23
CA LEU A 94 -1.86 7.42 2.60
C LEU A 94 -2.48 8.45 1.66
N ARG A 95 -3.43 8.04 0.81
CA ARG A 95 -4.17 8.94 -0.08
C ARG A 95 -4.95 9.99 0.71
N ASP A 96 -5.73 9.56 1.70
CA ASP A 96 -6.56 10.45 2.51
C ASP A 96 -5.69 11.44 3.30
N PHE A 97 -4.53 10.99 3.78
CA PHE A 97 -3.55 11.83 4.43
C PHE A 97 -2.93 12.89 3.49
N ILE A 98 -2.64 12.52 2.24
CA ILE A 98 -2.10 13.44 1.24
C ILE A 98 -3.18 14.46 0.84
N GLN A 99 -4.44 14.04 0.70
CA GLN A 99 -5.56 14.92 0.32
C GLN A 99 -5.99 15.85 1.46
N ALA A 100 -5.91 15.42 2.71
CA ALA A 100 -6.45 16.11 3.91
C ALA A 100 -5.74 17.40 4.22
N GLU A 101 -5.04 18.14 3.61
CA GLU A 101 -4.45 19.47 3.94
C GLU A 101 -3.51 20.02 2.85
N LYS A 102 -3.78 19.77 1.56
CA LYS A 102 -2.86 20.19 0.48
C LYS A 102 -1.40 19.75 0.73
N ARG A 103 -1.23 18.60 1.40
CA ARG A 103 0.10 18.02 1.70
C ARG A 103 0.75 17.40 0.47
N SER A 104 0.06 17.41 -0.66
CA SER A 104 0.55 16.92 -1.95
C SER A 104 1.85 17.60 -2.43
N GLU A 105 2.13 18.81 -1.94
CA GLU A 105 3.39 19.49 -2.24
C GLU A 105 4.57 18.93 -1.42
N LYS A 106 4.32 18.40 -0.21
CA LYS A 106 5.36 17.93 0.73
C LYS A 106 5.53 16.41 0.69
N MET A 107 4.53 15.68 0.22
CA MET A 107 4.57 14.23 0.13
C MET A 107 4.04 13.78 -1.22
N LYS A 108 4.90 13.12 -2.00
CA LYS A 108 4.54 12.55 -3.29
C LYS A 108 4.70 11.04 -3.22
N VAL A 109 3.72 10.32 -3.77
CA VAL A 109 3.85 8.88 -3.99
C VAL A 109 4.61 8.68 -5.30
N THR A 110 5.74 8.00 -5.24
CA THR A 110 6.57 7.75 -6.42
C THR A 110 6.14 6.47 -7.11
N VAL A 111 6.19 5.37 -6.39
CA VAL A 111 5.90 4.03 -6.90
C VAL A 111 5.46 3.14 -5.75
N GLY A 112 4.63 2.14 -6.03
CA GLY A 112 4.34 1.05 -5.12
C GLY A 112 4.75 -0.30 -5.68
N VAL A 113 4.94 -1.26 -4.80
CA VAL A 113 5.10 -2.67 -5.15
C VAL A 113 4.01 -3.45 -4.44
N LEU A 114 3.18 -4.12 -5.21
CA LEU A 114 2.10 -4.96 -4.73
C LEU A 114 2.40 -6.41 -5.12
N GLU A 115 2.63 -7.27 -4.12
CA GLU A 115 2.91 -8.70 -4.32
C GLU A 115 4.00 -8.96 -5.39
N GLY A 116 5.06 -8.14 -5.41
CA GLY A 116 6.16 -8.26 -6.37
C GLY A 116 5.91 -7.60 -7.72
N ARG A 117 4.77 -6.93 -7.93
CA ARG A 117 4.49 -6.16 -9.14
C ARG A 117 4.65 -4.68 -8.90
N LEU A 118 5.35 -4.02 -9.77
CA LEU A 118 5.53 -2.57 -9.73
C LEU A 118 4.23 -1.89 -10.16
N VAL A 119 3.74 -0.98 -9.32
CA VAL A 119 2.48 -0.26 -9.49
C VAL A 119 2.78 1.23 -9.50
N GLN A 120 2.29 1.95 -10.51
CA GLN A 120 2.48 3.39 -10.61
C GLN A 120 1.59 4.16 -9.62
N ALA A 121 1.92 5.42 -9.38
CA ALA A 121 1.16 6.28 -8.48
C ALA A 121 -0.33 6.43 -8.89
N ALA A 122 -0.64 6.41 -10.18
CA ALA A 122 -2.00 6.45 -10.70
C ALA A 122 -2.81 5.21 -10.30
N ASP A 123 -2.21 4.02 -10.43
CA ASP A 123 -2.85 2.75 -10.09
C ASP A 123 -3.04 2.60 -8.57
N LEU A 124 -2.10 3.15 -7.78
CA LEU A 124 -2.24 3.20 -6.32
C LEU A 124 -3.45 4.03 -5.88
N THR A 125 -3.77 5.10 -6.59
CA THR A 125 -5.00 5.87 -6.32
C THR A 125 -6.26 5.08 -6.65
N ALA A 126 -6.24 4.29 -7.70
CA ALA A 126 -7.33 3.38 -8.05
C ALA A 126 -7.50 2.27 -6.99
N ILE A 127 -6.39 1.65 -6.54
CA ILE A 127 -6.40 0.68 -5.45
C ILE A 127 -6.96 1.28 -4.15
N ALA A 128 -6.60 2.52 -3.83
CA ALA A 128 -7.09 3.21 -2.65
C ALA A 128 -8.60 3.55 -2.71
N GLN A 129 -9.24 3.49 -3.88
CA GLN A 129 -10.69 3.63 -4.03
C GLN A 129 -11.45 2.32 -3.81
N LEU A 130 -10.76 1.19 -3.86
CA LEU A 130 -11.38 -0.11 -3.65
C LEU A 130 -11.89 -0.25 -2.21
N PRO A 131 -13.04 -0.90 -2.01
CA PRO A 131 -13.51 -1.27 -0.68
C PRO A 131 -12.62 -2.36 -0.08
N LYS A 132 -12.79 -2.63 1.21
CA LYS A 132 -12.08 -3.71 1.92
C LYS A 132 -12.26 -5.05 1.19
N LYS A 133 -11.26 -5.93 1.32
CA LYS A 133 -11.26 -7.26 0.69
C LYS A 133 -12.55 -8.06 0.90
N GLU A 134 -13.12 -8.00 2.10
CA GLU A 134 -14.38 -8.69 2.45
C GLU A 134 -15.56 -8.19 1.60
N VAL A 135 -15.62 -6.87 1.38
CA VAL A 135 -16.68 -6.26 0.55
C VAL A 135 -16.49 -6.61 -0.92
N LEU A 136 -15.26 -6.67 -1.42
CA LEU A 136 -14.96 -7.12 -2.78
C LEU A 136 -15.40 -8.56 -3.01
N ILE A 137 -15.15 -9.44 -2.05
CA ILE A 137 -15.62 -10.84 -2.10
C ILE A 137 -17.15 -10.89 -2.09
N ALA A 138 -17.80 -10.10 -1.25
CA ALA A 138 -19.26 -10.03 -1.20
C ALA A 138 -19.86 -9.52 -2.53
N MET A 139 -19.24 -8.51 -3.16
CA MET A 139 -19.65 -8.02 -4.48
C MET A 139 -19.48 -9.09 -5.56
N LEU A 140 -18.38 -9.83 -5.54
CA LEU A 140 -18.14 -10.93 -6.47
C LEU A 140 -19.21 -12.02 -6.31
N LEU A 141 -19.50 -12.45 -5.09
CA LEU A 141 -20.53 -13.43 -4.79
C LEU A 141 -21.92 -12.94 -5.24
N SER A 142 -22.24 -11.67 -4.99
CA SER A 142 -23.51 -11.06 -5.45
C SER A 142 -23.60 -11.04 -6.98
N ALA A 143 -22.52 -10.71 -7.68
CA ALA A 143 -22.46 -10.72 -9.14
C ALA A 143 -22.68 -12.14 -9.71
N MET A 144 -22.09 -13.17 -9.07
CA MET A 144 -22.29 -14.56 -9.47
C MET A 144 -23.72 -15.07 -9.23
N GLN A 145 -24.40 -14.55 -8.20
CA GLN A 145 -25.80 -14.89 -7.92
C GLN A 145 -26.79 -14.12 -8.81
N GLY A 146 -26.36 -13.06 -9.49
CA GLY A 146 -27.22 -12.22 -10.34
C GLY A 146 -28.02 -13.00 -11.37
N PRO A 147 -27.39 -13.85 -12.22
CA PRO A 147 -28.11 -14.65 -13.22
C PRO A 147 -29.16 -15.58 -12.61
N ILE A 148 -28.86 -16.19 -11.46
CA ILE A 148 -29.80 -17.09 -10.77
C ILE A 148 -31.02 -16.32 -10.27
N ARG A 149 -30.79 -15.15 -9.67
CA ARG A 149 -31.88 -14.26 -9.21
C ARG A 149 -32.78 -13.81 -10.37
N CYS A 150 -32.21 -13.44 -11.52
CA CYS A 150 -32.95 -13.04 -12.71
C CYS A 150 -33.89 -14.16 -13.18
N VAL A 151 -33.43 -15.42 -13.22
CA VAL A 151 -34.28 -16.56 -13.61
C VAL A 151 -35.42 -16.77 -12.61
N VAL A 152 -35.12 -16.71 -11.30
CA VAL A 152 -36.16 -16.84 -10.25
C VAL A 152 -37.20 -15.74 -10.36
N TYR A 153 -36.78 -14.49 -10.57
CA TYR A 153 -37.72 -13.37 -10.75
C TYR A 153 -38.56 -13.50 -12.02
N ALA A 154 -37.97 -13.96 -13.12
CA ALA A 154 -38.72 -14.21 -14.36
C ALA A 154 -39.79 -15.31 -14.17
N LEU A 155 -39.46 -16.40 -13.51
CA LEU A 155 -40.38 -17.48 -13.20
C LEU A 155 -41.48 -17.06 -12.23
N SER A 156 -41.13 -16.28 -11.16
CA SER A 156 -42.11 -15.79 -10.22
C SER A 156 -43.07 -14.77 -10.85
N GLY A 157 -42.58 -13.94 -11.79
CA GLY A 157 -43.42 -13.00 -12.55
C GLY A 157 -44.42 -13.66 -13.50
N VAL A 158 -44.09 -14.86 -13.99
CA VAL A 158 -45.01 -15.67 -14.82
C VAL A 158 -46.08 -16.36 -13.95
N LEU A 159 -45.67 -16.80 -12.73
CA LEU A 159 -46.61 -17.48 -11.81
C LEU A 159 -47.60 -16.55 -11.08
N SER A 160 -47.30 -15.24 -11.01
CA SER A 160 -48.12 -14.25 -10.35
C SER A 160 -49.15 -13.54 -11.28
N LYS A 161 -49.29 -14.00 -12.51
CA LYS A 161 -50.35 -13.64 -13.45
C LYS A 161 -51.38 -14.73 -13.50
#